data_d20d01abb236a831c5c8185ca0bd98f2
#
_entry.id   d20d01abb236a831c5c8185ca0bd98f2
#
_cell.length_a   1.000
_cell.length_b   1.000
_cell.length_c   1.000
_cell.angle_alpha   90.00
_cell.angle_beta   90.00
_cell.angle_gamma   90.00
#
_symmetry.space_group_name_H-M   'P 1'
#
loop_
_entity.id
_entity.type
_entity.pdbx_description
1 polymer ?
#
loop_
_entity_poly.entity_id
_entity_poly.type
_entity_poly.pdbx_seq_one_letter_code
_entity_poly.pdbx_strand_id
1 'polypeptide(L)'
;MAVFLGIDVGGTVIKAGLYRASGEELAVAERDGAAIAAQPGFSERNMDALWDDVCAAIRQTLHAAGLEAGQVRGVSFSAHGKGLYAIDRHGKPVGNGILSSDNRAAATAAELRRAGVDAQTYPRSLQPLWPSHPALLLRWLKQRQPAQYAAVDRILMAHDYLRFRLTGEAAAEVTNISGSNLFNQHSGAY
;
A
#
# COMPACT_ATOMS: atom_id res chain seq x y z
N MET A 1 -9.99 -29.60 -7.11
CA MET A 1 -9.58 -29.08 -5.78
C MET A 1 -9.54 -27.56 -5.84
N ALA A 2 -9.86 -26.86 -4.73
CA ALA A 2 -9.85 -25.40 -4.70
C ALA A 2 -8.40 -24.87 -4.80
N VAL A 3 -8.22 -23.85 -5.62
CA VAL A 3 -6.94 -23.14 -5.81
C VAL A 3 -7.10 -21.69 -5.37
N PHE A 4 -6.11 -21.17 -4.69
CA PHE A 4 -6.05 -19.81 -4.15
C PHE A 4 -4.82 -19.08 -4.69
N LEU A 5 -4.96 -17.79 -4.92
CA LEU A 5 -3.89 -16.91 -5.36
C LEU A 5 -3.44 -16.02 -4.21
N GLY A 6 -2.18 -16.09 -3.85
CA GLY A 6 -1.52 -15.16 -2.95
C GLY A 6 -0.71 -14.14 -3.75
N ILE A 7 -0.82 -12.87 -3.40
CA ILE A 7 -0.04 -11.78 -4.02
C ILE A 7 0.70 -11.06 -2.91
N ASP A 8 2.02 -10.98 -3.00
CA ASP A 8 2.87 -10.25 -2.07
C ASP A 8 3.60 -9.12 -2.79
N VAL A 9 3.42 -7.90 -2.30
CA VAL A 9 4.05 -6.70 -2.86
C VAL A 9 4.98 -6.08 -1.83
N GLY A 10 6.22 -6.51 -1.90
CA GLY A 10 7.31 -5.94 -1.11
C GLY A 10 7.80 -4.58 -1.65
N GLY A 11 8.83 -4.03 -0.99
CA GLY A 11 9.49 -2.80 -1.43
C GLY A 11 10.25 -2.94 -2.76
N THR A 12 10.75 -4.15 -3.07
CA THR A 12 11.63 -4.40 -4.22
C THR A 12 11.16 -5.54 -5.12
N VAL A 13 10.34 -6.44 -4.62
CA VAL A 13 9.89 -7.63 -5.35
C VAL A 13 8.37 -7.76 -5.24
N ILE A 14 7.75 -8.17 -6.33
CA ILE A 14 6.34 -8.54 -6.44
C ILE A 14 6.29 -10.04 -6.69
N LYS A 15 5.48 -10.77 -5.91
CA LYS A 15 5.28 -12.21 -6.05
C LYS A 15 3.81 -12.53 -6.24
N ALA A 16 3.54 -13.51 -7.08
CA ALA A 16 2.23 -14.14 -7.19
C ALA A 16 2.42 -15.66 -7.08
N GLY A 17 1.64 -16.31 -6.22
CA GLY A 17 1.73 -17.76 -6.00
C GLY A 17 0.35 -18.43 -6.00
N LEU A 18 0.25 -19.60 -6.60
CA LEU A 18 -0.93 -20.42 -6.60
C LEU A 18 -0.74 -21.61 -5.67
N TYR A 19 -1.74 -21.82 -4.82
CA TYR A 19 -1.71 -22.83 -3.77
C TYR A 19 -3.01 -23.64 -3.74
N ARG A 20 -2.91 -24.93 -3.43
CA ARG A 20 -4.09 -25.74 -3.07
C ARG A 20 -4.56 -25.41 -1.65
N ALA A 21 -5.79 -25.79 -1.33
CA ALA A 21 -6.31 -25.67 0.04
C ALA A 21 -5.48 -26.47 1.08
N SER A 22 -4.68 -27.44 0.64
CA SER A 22 -3.73 -28.20 1.46
C SER A 22 -2.47 -27.41 1.85
N GLY A 23 -2.24 -26.25 1.22
CA GLY A 23 -0.98 -25.49 1.33
C GLY A 23 0.07 -25.88 0.29
N GLU A 24 -0.20 -26.85 -0.58
CA GLU A 24 0.68 -27.25 -1.67
C GLU A 24 0.85 -26.08 -2.66
N GLU A 25 2.08 -25.68 -2.90
CA GLU A 25 2.44 -24.68 -3.91
C GLU A 25 2.41 -25.30 -5.30
N LEU A 26 1.66 -24.67 -6.21
CA LEU A 26 1.54 -25.11 -7.61
C LEU A 26 2.51 -24.37 -8.53
N ALA A 27 2.63 -23.07 -8.34
CA ALA A 27 3.55 -22.22 -9.07
C ALA A 27 3.72 -20.89 -8.37
N VAL A 28 4.89 -20.27 -8.54
CA VAL A 28 5.18 -18.90 -8.11
C VAL A 28 5.86 -18.17 -9.25
N ALA A 29 5.51 -16.91 -9.44
CA ALA A 29 6.23 -15.97 -10.32
C ALA A 29 6.64 -14.73 -9.52
N GLU A 30 7.82 -14.20 -9.86
CA GLU A 30 8.38 -13.00 -9.26
C GLU A 30 8.66 -11.95 -10.34
N ARG A 31 8.55 -10.68 -9.95
CA ARG A 31 8.93 -9.54 -10.77
C ARG A 31 9.64 -8.50 -9.92
N ASP A 32 10.58 -7.80 -10.54
CA ASP A 32 11.22 -6.67 -9.90
C ASP A 32 10.20 -5.53 -9.72
N GLY A 33 10.15 -4.99 -8.52
CA GLY A 33 9.28 -3.88 -8.15
C GLY A 33 10.13 -2.69 -7.73
N ALA A 34 10.98 -2.17 -8.62
CA ALA A 34 11.93 -1.12 -8.29
C ALA A 34 11.26 0.15 -7.74
N ALA A 35 11.79 0.63 -6.62
CA ALA A 35 11.43 1.95 -6.10
C ALA A 35 12.12 3.05 -6.90
N ILE A 36 11.43 4.18 -7.06
CA ILE A 36 11.97 5.40 -7.67
C ILE A 36 12.47 6.28 -6.52
N ALA A 37 13.75 6.63 -6.53
CA ALA A 37 14.37 7.56 -5.59
C ALA A 37 14.69 8.88 -6.31
N ALA A 38 13.69 9.73 -6.52
CA ALA A 38 13.86 11.00 -7.22
C ALA A 38 14.75 11.99 -6.47
N GLN A 39 14.81 11.89 -5.15
CA GLN A 39 15.61 12.73 -4.25
C GLN A 39 16.06 11.90 -3.03
N PRO A 40 17.11 12.32 -2.31
CA PRO A 40 17.48 11.68 -1.05
C PRO A 40 16.32 11.64 -0.06
N GLY A 41 16.06 10.46 0.48
CA GLY A 41 14.96 10.22 1.41
C GLY A 41 13.60 9.99 0.77
N PHE A 42 13.45 10.11 -0.55
CA PHE A 42 12.23 9.77 -1.26
C PHE A 42 12.27 8.31 -1.71
N SER A 43 11.15 7.64 -1.58
CA SER A 43 10.97 6.27 -2.03
C SER A 43 9.56 6.12 -2.58
N GLU A 44 9.44 6.04 -3.89
CA GLU A 44 8.17 6.07 -4.62
C GLU A 44 8.04 4.90 -5.58
N ARG A 45 6.83 4.67 -6.06
CA ARG A 45 6.54 3.70 -7.12
C ARG A 45 5.41 4.22 -8.01
N ASN A 46 5.58 4.10 -9.32
CA ASN A 46 4.48 4.36 -10.24
C ASN A 46 3.35 3.36 -9.98
N MET A 47 2.15 3.86 -9.70
CA MET A 47 1.02 3.04 -9.26
C MET A 47 0.40 2.22 -10.40
N ASP A 48 0.40 2.74 -11.63
CA ASP A 48 -0.10 1.99 -12.79
C ASP A 48 0.89 0.91 -13.21
N ALA A 49 2.19 1.21 -13.23
CA ALA A 49 3.23 0.22 -13.50
C ALA A 49 3.22 -0.91 -12.44
N LEU A 50 3.01 -0.57 -11.16
CA LEU A 50 2.82 -1.57 -10.11
C LEU A 50 1.68 -2.54 -10.43
N TRP A 51 0.54 -2.00 -10.86
CA TRP A 51 -0.61 -2.82 -11.23
C TRP A 51 -0.33 -3.72 -12.44
N ASP A 52 0.34 -3.19 -13.45
CA ASP A 52 0.72 -3.95 -14.65
C ASP A 52 1.67 -5.10 -14.29
N ASP A 53 2.63 -4.87 -13.40
CA ASP A 53 3.55 -5.89 -12.90
C ASP A 53 2.83 -6.97 -12.08
N VAL A 54 1.89 -6.59 -11.22
CA VAL A 54 1.04 -7.55 -10.50
C VAL A 54 0.24 -8.41 -11.46
N CYS A 55 -0.41 -7.80 -12.47
CA CYS A 55 -1.15 -8.53 -13.49
C CYS A 55 -0.25 -9.48 -14.30
N ALA A 56 0.97 -9.05 -14.60
CA ALA A 56 1.93 -9.88 -15.32
C ALA A 56 2.40 -11.08 -14.48
N ALA A 57 2.68 -10.88 -13.18
CA ALA A 57 3.03 -11.95 -12.26
C ALA A 57 1.89 -12.98 -12.15
N ILE A 58 0.64 -12.52 -12.00
CA ILE A 58 -0.54 -13.40 -11.96
C ILE A 58 -0.65 -14.24 -13.23
N ARG A 59 -0.56 -13.62 -14.41
CA ARG A 59 -0.62 -14.34 -15.69
C ARG A 59 0.48 -15.37 -15.83
N GLN A 60 1.70 -15.02 -15.44
CA GLN A 60 2.86 -15.93 -15.49
C GLN A 60 2.65 -17.12 -14.54
N THR A 61 2.15 -16.89 -13.34
CA THR A 61 1.89 -17.96 -12.36
C THR A 61 0.78 -18.90 -12.84
N LEU A 62 -0.32 -18.39 -13.40
CA LEU A 62 -1.39 -19.19 -13.99
C LEU A 62 -0.88 -20.06 -15.13
N HIS A 63 -0.11 -19.46 -16.05
CA HIS A 63 0.50 -20.18 -17.17
C HIS A 63 1.44 -21.31 -16.69
N ALA A 64 2.30 -21.03 -15.71
CA ALA A 64 3.24 -22.01 -15.17
C ALA A 64 2.52 -23.20 -14.48
N ALA A 65 1.37 -22.92 -13.85
CA ALA A 65 0.54 -23.95 -13.22
C ALA A 65 -0.38 -24.71 -14.21
N GLY A 66 -0.47 -24.26 -15.47
CA GLY A 66 -1.42 -24.81 -16.45
C GLY A 66 -2.89 -24.58 -16.05
N LEU A 67 -3.18 -23.45 -15.40
CA LEU A 67 -4.50 -23.14 -14.86
C LEU A 67 -5.08 -21.87 -15.49
N GLU A 68 -6.40 -21.84 -15.58
CA GLU A 68 -7.18 -20.68 -16.01
C GLU A 68 -7.67 -19.85 -14.81
N ALA A 69 -7.85 -18.55 -15.00
CA ALA A 69 -8.29 -17.64 -13.94
C ALA A 69 -9.61 -18.06 -13.26
N GLY A 70 -10.54 -18.66 -14.01
CA GLY A 70 -11.82 -19.15 -13.49
C GLY A 70 -11.71 -20.31 -12.50
N GLN A 71 -10.55 -20.92 -12.38
CA GLN A 71 -10.27 -21.99 -11.41
C GLN A 71 -9.80 -21.47 -10.05
N VAL A 72 -9.43 -20.18 -9.97
CA VAL A 72 -9.02 -19.51 -8.73
C VAL A 72 -10.27 -19.18 -7.90
N ARG A 73 -10.33 -19.70 -6.69
CA ARG A 73 -11.49 -19.57 -5.79
C ARG A 73 -11.39 -18.39 -4.83
N GLY A 74 -10.22 -17.81 -4.70
CA GLY A 74 -10.00 -16.66 -3.84
C GLY A 74 -8.62 -16.05 -4.06
N VAL A 75 -8.52 -14.75 -3.77
CA VAL A 75 -7.28 -13.97 -3.86
C VAL A 75 -7.01 -13.33 -2.51
N SER A 76 -5.77 -13.37 -2.08
CA SER A 76 -5.30 -12.66 -0.88
C SER A 76 -4.10 -11.79 -1.22
N PHE A 77 -3.99 -10.65 -0.53
CA PHE A 77 -2.88 -9.73 -0.70
C PHE A 77 -2.07 -9.60 0.58
N SER A 78 -0.75 -9.57 0.42
CA SER A 78 0.21 -9.05 1.38
C SER A 78 0.96 -7.90 0.72
N ALA A 79 1.24 -6.85 1.47
CA ALA A 79 2.07 -5.75 0.98
C ALA A 79 2.73 -5.02 2.15
N HIS A 80 3.70 -4.15 1.85
CA HIS A 80 4.29 -3.32 2.88
C HIS A 80 3.21 -2.45 3.55
N GLY A 81 3.24 -2.36 4.87
CA GLY A 81 2.44 -1.40 5.63
C GLY A 81 2.97 0.02 5.53
N LYS A 82 2.22 1.01 6.01
CA LYS A 82 2.56 2.44 5.89
C LYS A 82 2.63 2.90 4.43
N GLY A 83 3.23 4.08 4.18
CA GLY A 83 3.23 4.67 2.85
C GLY A 83 1.87 5.30 2.49
N LEU A 84 1.73 5.76 1.25
CA LEU A 84 0.53 6.48 0.81
C LEU A 84 0.29 6.22 -0.68
N TYR A 85 -0.85 5.65 -1.00
CA TYR A 85 -1.35 5.41 -2.35
C TYR A 85 -2.63 6.23 -2.53
N ALA A 86 -2.47 7.47 -3.01
CA ALA A 86 -3.56 8.42 -3.15
C ALA A 86 -4.27 8.29 -4.50
N ILE A 87 -5.60 8.36 -4.50
CA ILE A 87 -6.42 8.39 -5.70
C ILE A 87 -7.35 9.61 -5.70
N ASP A 88 -7.70 10.05 -6.91
CA ASP A 88 -8.67 11.12 -7.12
C ASP A 88 -10.11 10.59 -7.08
N ARG A 89 -11.09 11.47 -7.26
CA ARG A 89 -12.53 11.13 -7.30
C ARG A 89 -12.92 10.16 -8.42
N HIS A 90 -12.06 9.98 -9.42
CA HIS A 90 -12.26 9.06 -10.53
C HIS A 90 -11.51 7.73 -10.32
N GLY A 91 -10.86 7.55 -9.16
CA GLY A 91 -10.06 6.38 -8.84
C GLY A 91 -8.69 6.35 -9.52
N LYS A 92 -8.25 7.47 -10.11
CA LYS A 92 -6.93 7.55 -10.75
C LYS A 92 -5.84 7.93 -9.75
N PRO A 93 -4.62 7.41 -9.91
CA PRO A 93 -3.50 7.78 -9.06
C PRO A 93 -3.25 9.29 -9.04
N VAL A 94 -3.06 9.84 -7.84
CA VAL A 94 -2.61 11.21 -7.63
C VAL A 94 -1.10 11.18 -7.38
N GLY A 95 -0.32 11.13 -8.45
CA GLY A 95 1.13 10.96 -8.39
C GLY A 95 1.57 9.51 -8.13
N ASN A 96 2.83 9.35 -7.74
CA ASN A 96 3.37 8.05 -7.39
C ASN A 96 2.88 7.58 -6.00
N GLY A 97 2.78 6.28 -5.82
CA GLY A 97 2.64 5.68 -4.49
C GLY A 97 3.91 5.90 -3.68
N ILE A 98 3.77 6.35 -2.44
CA ILE A 98 4.88 6.58 -1.52
C ILE A 98 5.06 5.31 -0.68
N LEU A 99 6.30 4.79 -0.61
CA LEU A 99 6.59 3.54 0.08
C LEU A 99 6.85 3.74 1.58
N SER A 100 6.84 2.63 2.33
CA SER A 100 7.13 2.61 3.77
C SER A 100 8.55 3.01 4.15
N SER A 101 9.49 2.93 3.21
CA SER A 101 10.88 3.37 3.37
C SER A 101 11.09 4.87 3.14
N ASP A 102 10.05 5.61 2.75
CA ASP A 102 10.12 7.04 2.48
C ASP A 102 10.34 7.85 3.76
N ASN A 103 11.24 8.82 3.68
CA ASN A 103 11.62 9.69 4.80
C ASN A 103 11.37 11.19 4.53
N ARG A 104 10.62 11.53 3.45
CA ARG A 104 10.37 12.96 3.09
C ARG A 104 9.75 13.78 4.21
N ALA A 105 8.92 13.17 5.06
CA ALA A 105 8.29 13.85 6.19
C ALA A 105 9.09 13.76 7.51
N ALA A 106 10.39 13.39 7.48
CA ALA A 106 11.21 13.26 8.68
C ALA A 106 11.30 14.56 9.49
N ALA A 107 11.49 15.70 8.82
CA ALA A 107 11.52 17.01 9.46
C ALA A 107 10.17 17.35 10.11
N THR A 108 9.07 17.05 9.42
CA THR A 108 7.70 17.24 9.95
C THR A 108 7.46 16.35 11.17
N ALA A 109 7.89 15.09 11.14
CA ALA A 109 7.79 14.19 12.28
C ALA A 109 8.58 14.72 13.50
N ALA A 110 9.80 15.20 13.28
CA ALA A 110 10.64 15.78 14.34
C ALA A 110 10.03 17.06 14.94
N GLU A 111 9.46 17.94 14.09
CA GLU A 111 8.73 19.14 14.53
C GLU A 111 7.55 18.79 15.42
N LEU A 112 6.69 17.88 14.99
CA LEU A 112 5.50 17.48 15.72
C LEU A 112 5.83 16.79 17.06
N ARG A 113 6.88 15.96 17.11
CA ARG A 113 7.35 15.38 18.36
C ARG A 113 7.83 16.46 19.35
N ARG A 114 8.60 17.43 18.88
CA ARG A 114 9.05 18.55 19.73
C ARG A 114 7.87 19.40 20.23
N ALA A 115 6.81 19.52 19.44
CA ALA A 115 5.58 20.20 19.84
C ALA A 115 4.66 19.36 20.76
N GLY A 116 5.07 18.15 21.16
CA GLY A 116 4.30 17.29 22.05
C GLY A 116 3.08 16.60 21.39
N VAL A 117 2.95 16.66 20.07
CA VAL A 117 1.82 16.05 19.34
C VAL A 117 1.84 14.52 19.48
N ASP A 118 3.03 13.91 19.52
CA ASP A 118 3.19 12.48 19.70
C ASP A 118 2.54 11.98 21.01
N ALA A 119 2.75 12.71 22.11
CA ALA A 119 2.13 12.39 23.40
C ALA A 119 0.59 12.52 23.37
N GLN A 120 0.04 13.37 22.52
CA GLN A 120 -1.40 13.56 22.36
C GLN A 120 -2.05 12.50 21.46
N THR A 121 -1.35 12.06 20.42
CA THR A 121 -1.89 11.13 19.42
C THR A 121 -1.64 9.66 19.79
N TYR A 122 -0.51 9.35 20.41
CA TYR A 122 -0.11 7.99 20.76
C TYR A 122 -1.18 7.22 21.57
N PRO A 123 -1.83 7.79 22.59
CA PRO A 123 -2.86 7.08 23.34
C PRO A 123 -4.05 6.62 22.50
N ARG A 124 -4.27 7.22 21.34
CA ARG A 124 -5.36 6.86 20.41
C ARG A 124 -4.91 5.95 19.29
N SER A 125 -3.79 6.30 18.66
CA SER A 125 -3.27 5.58 17.50
C SER A 125 -2.43 4.35 17.86
N LEU A 126 -1.90 4.28 19.11
CA LEU A 126 -0.91 3.32 19.56
C LEU A 126 0.33 3.23 18.65
N GLN A 127 0.57 4.29 17.88
CA GLN A 127 1.67 4.43 16.93
C GLN A 127 2.45 5.71 17.22
N PRO A 128 3.77 5.66 17.39
CA PRO A 128 4.58 6.87 17.42
C PRO A 128 4.54 7.55 16.04
N LEU A 129 4.77 8.86 16.00
CA LEU A 129 4.89 9.57 14.73
C LEU A 129 6.07 9.02 13.92
N TRP A 130 5.81 8.55 12.70
CA TRP A 130 6.82 8.02 11.79
C TRP A 130 6.73 8.69 10.41
N PRO A 131 7.85 9.03 9.74
CA PRO A 131 7.84 9.81 8.50
C PRO A 131 6.95 9.24 7.39
N SER A 132 6.90 7.92 7.24
CA SER A 132 6.11 7.26 6.20
C SER A 132 4.67 6.92 6.62
N HIS A 133 4.20 7.35 7.80
CA HIS A 133 2.78 7.24 8.11
C HIS A 133 1.94 8.14 7.22
N PRO A 134 0.79 7.67 6.70
CA PRO A 134 -0.13 8.46 5.89
C PRO A 134 -0.44 9.85 6.47
N ALA A 135 -0.65 9.97 7.79
CA ALA A 135 -0.89 11.26 8.45
C ALA A 135 0.24 12.28 8.19
N LEU A 136 1.50 11.84 8.29
CA LEU A 136 2.67 12.70 8.11
C LEU A 136 2.90 13.01 6.63
N LEU A 137 2.69 12.03 5.75
CA LEU A 137 2.80 12.21 4.31
C LEU A 137 1.73 13.17 3.77
N LEU A 138 0.49 13.07 4.24
CA LEU A 138 -0.58 14.01 3.88
C LEU A 138 -0.27 15.43 4.36
N ARG A 139 0.25 15.60 5.58
CA ARG A 139 0.69 16.91 6.07
C ARG A 139 1.81 17.45 5.20
N TRP A 140 2.79 16.63 4.83
CA TRP A 140 3.87 17.00 3.94
C TRP A 140 3.36 17.44 2.56
N LEU A 141 2.45 16.66 1.95
CA LEU A 141 1.83 16.99 0.66
C LEU A 141 1.10 18.32 0.75
N LYS A 142 0.29 18.54 1.79
CA LYS A 142 -0.43 19.80 1.99
C LYS A 142 0.49 21.01 2.05
N GLN A 143 1.67 20.87 2.67
CA GLN A 143 2.63 21.96 2.83
C GLN A 143 3.54 22.17 1.61
N ARG A 144 3.93 21.10 0.92
CA ARG A 144 4.97 21.13 -0.12
C ARG A 144 4.43 20.96 -1.54
N GLN A 145 3.29 20.31 -1.67
CA GLN A 145 2.64 20.02 -2.96
C GLN A 145 1.11 20.25 -2.85
N PRO A 146 0.68 21.48 -2.57
CA PRO A 146 -0.74 21.77 -2.27
C PRO A 146 -1.69 21.43 -3.43
N ALA A 147 -1.25 21.56 -4.68
CA ALA A 147 -2.05 21.18 -5.84
C ALA A 147 -2.30 19.67 -5.90
N GLN A 148 -1.27 18.87 -5.62
CA GLN A 148 -1.41 17.42 -5.53
C GLN A 148 -2.30 17.03 -4.35
N TYR A 149 -2.09 17.64 -3.18
CA TYR A 149 -2.95 17.40 -2.01
C TYR A 149 -4.42 17.70 -2.30
N ALA A 150 -4.73 18.78 -3.00
CA ALA A 150 -6.10 19.17 -3.37
C ALA A 150 -6.78 18.18 -4.33
N ALA A 151 -6.01 17.41 -5.10
CA ALA A 151 -6.54 16.39 -6.00
C ALA A 151 -6.85 15.05 -5.30
N VAL A 152 -6.38 14.86 -4.06
CA VAL A 152 -6.63 13.61 -3.31
C VAL A 152 -8.08 13.54 -2.87
N ASP A 153 -8.78 12.50 -3.29
CA ASP A 153 -10.11 12.14 -2.79
C ASP A 153 -10.02 11.07 -1.70
N ARG A 154 -9.21 10.04 -1.94
CA ARG A 154 -9.02 8.92 -1.00
C ARG A 154 -7.57 8.54 -0.88
N ILE A 155 -7.24 8.03 0.30
CA ILE A 155 -5.94 7.44 0.58
C ILE A 155 -6.10 5.93 0.82
N LEU A 156 -5.19 5.18 0.26
CA LEU A 156 -5.11 3.73 0.38
C LEU A 156 -3.70 3.36 0.82
N MET A 157 -3.51 2.18 1.38
CA MET A 157 -2.20 1.55 1.48
C MET A 157 -1.99 0.60 0.31
N ALA A 158 -0.79 0.06 0.16
CA ALA A 158 -0.42 -0.71 -1.03
C ALA A 158 -1.41 -1.84 -1.35
N HIS A 159 -1.73 -2.71 -0.38
CA HIS A 159 -2.65 -3.81 -0.63
C HIS A 159 -4.10 -3.36 -0.85
N ASP A 160 -4.55 -2.26 -0.20
CA ASP A 160 -5.87 -1.70 -0.42
C ASP A 160 -6.01 -1.13 -1.84
N TYR A 161 -4.93 -0.50 -2.35
CA TYR A 161 -4.87 -0.04 -3.74
C TYR A 161 -4.96 -1.21 -4.73
N LEU A 162 -4.25 -2.30 -4.49
CA LEU A 162 -4.31 -3.49 -5.34
C LEU A 162 -5.70 -4.14 -5.32
N ARG A 163 -6.31 -4.24 -4.15
CA ARG A 163 -7.68 -4.71 -4.02
C ARG A 163 -8.66 -3.78 -4.75
N PHE A 164 -8.51 -2.46 -4.61
CA PHE A 164 -9.30 -1.49 -5.35
C PHE A 164 -9.17 -1.68 -6.87
N ARG A 165 -7.95 -1.87 -7.39
CA ARG A 165 -7.72 -2.14 -8.83
C ARG A 165 -8.40 -3.43 -9.29
N LEU A 166 -8.53 -4.42 -8.44
CA LEU A 166 -9.17 -5.70 -8.75
C LEU A 166 -10.71 -5.63 -8.67
N THR A 167 -11.26 -4.89 -7.71
CA THR A 167 -12.69 -4.93 -7.35
C THR A 167 -13.45 -3.66 -7.71
N GLY A 168 -12.76 -2.54 -7.87
CA GLY A 168 -13.38 -1.21 -7.99
C GLY A 168 -13.81 -0.60 -6.64
N GLU A 169 -13.67 -1.34 -5.52
CA GLU A 169 -14.10 -0.88 -4.20
C GLU A 169 -12.93 -0.31 -3.40
N ALA A 170 -12.97 1.00 -3.14
CA ALA A 170 -12.00 1.69 -2.30
C ALA A 170 -12.41 1.57 -0.82
N ALA A 171 -11.80 0.63 -0.13
CA ALA A 171 -11.96 0.43 1.31
C ALA A 171 -10.59 0.19 1.94
N ALA A 172 -10.45 0.45 3.24
CA ALA A 172 -9.23 0.16 3.99
C ALA A 172 -9.40 -1.13 4.80
N GLU A 173 -8.36 -1.95 4.82
CA GLU A 173 -8.30 -3.10 5.71
C GLU A 173 -7.88 -2.62 7.11
N VAL A 174 -8.63 -3.03 8.15
CA VAL A 174 -8.54 -2.44 9.50
C VAL A 174 -7.16 -2.63 10.15
N THR A 175 -6.52 -3.78 9.96
CA THR A 175 -5.21 -4.04 10.58
C THR A 175 -4.10 -3.24 9.92
N ASN A 176 -4.21 -2.98 8.61
CA ASN A 176 -3.25 -2.18 7.87
C ASN A 176 -3.44 -0.68 8.10
N ILE A 177 -4.67 -0.18 8.03
CA ILE A 177 -4.96 1.24 8.27
C ILE A 177 -4.64 1.68 9.71
N SER A 178 -4.57 0.75 10.64
CA SER A 178 -4.10 0.97 12.00
C SER A 178 -2.71 1.62 12.03
N GLY A 179 -1.86 1.30 11.05
CA GLY A 179 -0.52 1.89 10.88
C GLY A 179 -0.51 3.27 10.22
N SER A 180 -1.65 3.90 9.96
CA SER A 180 -1.73 5.20 9.28
C SER A 180 -1.43 6.40 10.19
N ASN A 181 -1.55 6.25 11.49
CA ASN A 181 -1.62 7.33 12.48
C ASN A 181 -2.84 8.26 12.31
N LEU A 182 -3.87 7.78 11.61
CA LEU A 182 -5.17 8.47 11.43
C LEU A 182 -6.30 7.70 12.12
N PHE A 183 -6.05 6.47 12.54
CA PHE A 183 -7.04 5.55 13.05
C PHE A 183 -6.97 5.46 14.58
N ASN A 184 -8.11 5.60 15.24
CA ASN A 184 -8.21 5.44 16.69
C ASN A 184 -8.43 3.94 17.00
N GLN A 185 -7.42 3.32 17.61
CA GLN A 185 -7.41 1.88 17.92
C GLN A 185 -8.46 1.46 18.95
N HIS A 186 -8.93 2.40 19.79
CA HIS A 186 -9.93 2.09 20.81
C HIS A 186 -11.36 2.16 20.29
N SER A 187 -11.65 3.16 19.44
CA SER A 187 -13.00 3.34 18.88
C SER A 187 -13.22 2.62 17.57
N GLY A 188 -12.16 2.19 16.88
CA GLY A 188 -12.24 1.62 15.53
C GLY A 188 -12.66 2.63 14.47
N ALA A 189 -12.36 3.93 14.66
CA ALA A 189 -12.77 5.03 13.77
C ALA A 189 -11.62 5.99 13.48
N TYR A 190 -11.82 6.88 12.50
CA TYR A 190 -10.90 7.97 12.13
C TYR A 190 -11.08 9.19 13.02
#